data_b7ff41fc922cd120093a9173e0f9ac24
#
_entry.id   b7ff41fc922cd120093a9173e0f9ac24
#
_cell.length_a   1.000
_cell.length_b   1.000
_cell.length_c   1.000
_cell.angle_alpha   90.00
_cell.angle_beta   90.00
_cell.angle_gamma   90.00
#
_symmetry.space_group_name_H-M   'P 1'
#
loop_
_entity.id
_entity.type
_entity.pdbx_description
1 polymer ?
#
loop_
_entity_poly.entity_id
_entity_poly.type
_entity_poly.pdbx_seq_one_letter_code
_entity_poly.pdbx_strand_id
1 'polypeptide(L)' 'MNDRRIRKAIFPVAGLGTRFLPATKSIPKEIMTLIDRPLIQYAIDEAREAGIEEFIFVTSRGKSALEDYFDE' A
#
# COMPACT_ATOMS: atom_id res chain seq x y z
N MET A 1 25.90 -2.11 -8.38
CA MET A 1 25.11 -2.13 -8.62
C MET A 1 24.23 -1.38 -8.19
N ASN A 2 23.47 -1.09 -8.46
CA ASN A 2 22.77 -0.27 -8.07
C ASN A 2 21.71 -0.75 -7.42
N ASP A 3 21.23 -0.21 -6.57
CA ASP A 3 20.23 -0.54 -5.94
C ASP A 3 19.08 0.06 -6.37
N ARG A 4 18.71 0.07 -7.53
CA ARG A 4 17.58 0.64 -8.00
C ARG A 4 16.44 -0.25 -7.93
N ARG A 5 16.47 -1.35 -7.24
CA ARG A 5 15.35 -2.22 -7.22
C ARG A 5 14.25 -1.56 -6.46
N ILE A 6 12.99 -1.77 -6.86
CA ILE A 6 11.85 -1.22 -6.23
C ILE A 6 11.53 -2.03 -5.00
N ARG A 7 11.37 -1.37 -3.86
CA ARG A 7 11.13 -2.06 -2.63
C ARG A 7 9.81 -1.72 -2.01
N LYS A 8 9.13 -0.70 -2.47
CA LYS A 8 7.87 -0.28 -1.89
C LYS A 8 6.80 -0.20 -2.93
N ALA A 9 5.60 -0.60 -2.59
CA ALA A 9 4.48 -0.47 -3.48
C ALA A 9 3.42 0.37 -2.79
N ILE A 10 2.83 1.29 -3.51
CA ILE A 10 1.84 2.18 -2.97
C ILE A 10 0.48 1.86 -3.56
N PHE A 11 -0.49 1.65 -2.68
CA PHE A 11 -1.83 1.30 -3.10
C PHE A 11 -2.80 2.37 -2.65
N PRO A 12 -3.48 3.04 -3.56
CA PRO A 12 -4.48 4.02 -3.18
C PRO A 12 -5.74 3.32 -2.70
N VAL A 13 -6.20 3.69 -1.53
CA VAL A 13 -7.43 3.13 -1.00
C VAL A 13 -8.22 4.27 -0.42
N ALA A 14 -9.47 4.04 -0.09
CA ALA A 14 -10.31 5.09 0.43
C ALA A 14 -10.52 4.90 1.92
N GLY A 15 -10.53 5.99 2.63
CA GLY A 15 -10.96 5.94 4.02
C GLY A 15 -10.00 5.43 5.05
N LEU A 16 -8.74 5.31 4.72
CA LEU A 16 -7.80 4.77 5.62
C LEU A 16 -6.71 5.64 6.10
N GLY A 17 -6.38 6.67 5.54
CA GLY A 17 -5.18 7.43 5.86
C GLY A 17 -3.98 6.66 5.34
N THR A 18 -2.85 6.83 5.92
CA THR A 18 -1.64 6.17 5.44
C THR A 18 -1.26 5.03 6.36
N ARG A 19 -1.09 3.87 5.77
CA ARG A 19 -0.71 2.69 6.52
C ARG A 19 0.47 2.02 5.89
N PHE A 20 1.44 1.62 6.68
CA PHE A 20 2.64 0.95 6.19
C PHE A 20 2.65 -0.48 6.70
N LEU A 21 2.85 -1.42 5.81
CA LEU A 21 2.85 -2.83 6.18
C LEU A 21 4.00 -3.57 5.53
N PRO A 22 4.71 -4.38 6.26
CA PRO A 22 5.72 -5.23 5.64
C PRO A 22 5.06 -6.19 4.66
N ALA A 23 5.71 -6.46 3.57
CA ALA A 23 5.14 -7.34 2.56
C ALA A 23 5.01 -8.77 3.05
N THR A 24 5.66 -9.10 4.15
CA THR A 24 5.57 -10.45 4.68
C THR A 24 4.34 -10.66 5.54
N LYS A 25 3.62 -9.60 5.88
CA LYS A 25 2.46 -9.75 6.70
C LYS A 25 1.21 -9.90 5.89
N SER A 26 0.18 -10.49 6.47
CA SER A 26 -1.10 -10.59 5.80
C SER A 26 -1.75 -9.24 5.73
N ILE A 27 -2.54 -9.03 4.73
CA ILE A 27 -3.25 -7.77 4.57
C ILE A 27 -4.47 -7.77 5.47
N PRO A 28 -4.67 -6.73 6.27
CA PRO A 28 -5.81 -6.69 7.17
C PRO A 28 -7.13 -6.73 6.43
N LYS A 29 -8.12 -7.31 7.05
CA LYS A 29 -9.39 -7.44 6.42
C LYS A 29 -10.00 -6.12 6.11
N GLU A 30 -9.79 -5.11 6.92
CA GLU A 30 -10.38 -3.83 6.65
C GLU A 30 -9.83 -3.23 5.38
N ILE A 31 -8.62 -3.53 4.99
CA ILE A 31 -8.09 -3.04 3.73
C ILE A 31 -8.68 -3.86 2.59
N MET A 32 -8.80 -5.14 2.79
CA MET A 32 -9.32 -6.01 1.74
C MET A 32 -10.76 -5.71 1.42
N THR A 33 -11.52 -5.17 2.36
CA THR A 33 -12.89 -4.86 2.07
C THR A 33 -13.09 -3.52 1.40
N LEU A 34 -12.07 -2.68 1.39
CA LEU A 34 -12.19 -1.39 0.76
C LEU A 34 -11.93 -1.39 -0.73
N ILE A 35 -11.36 -2.45 -1.24
CA ILE A 35 -11.02 -2.51 -2.64
C ILE A 35 -11.52 -3.81 -3.18
N ASP A 36 -11.71 -3.88 -4.48
CA ASP A 36 -12.09 -5.10 -5.14
C ASP A 36 -11.11 -6.18 -4.71
N ARG A 37 -11.60 -7.20 -4.01
CA ARG A 37 -10.74 -8.19 -3.46
C ARG A 37 -9.90 -8.93 -4.46
N PRO A 38 -10.43 -9.42 -5.55
CA PRO A 38 -9.60 -10.11 -6.53
C PRO A 38 -8.51 -9.21 -7.11
N LEU A 39 -8.83 -7.95 -7.31
CA LEU A 39 -7.88 -7.04 -7.90
C LEU A 39 -6.73 -6.75 -6.93
N ILE A 40 -7.05 -6.48 -5.66
CA ILE A 40 -5.98 -6.15 -4.75
C ILE A 40 -5.15 -7.38 -4.43
N GLN A 41 -5.75 -8.54 -4.40
CA GLN A 41 -5.00 -9.76 -4.14
C GLN A 41 -4.01 -10.02 -5.27
N TYR A 42 -4.44 -9.80 -6.51
CA TYR A 42 -3.57 -9.99 -7.65
C TYR A 42 -2.39 -9.03 -7.58
N ALA A 43 -2.66 -7.77 -7.26
CA ALA A 43 -1.61 -6.78 -7.20
C ALA A 43 -0.62 -7.08 -6.07
N ILE A 44 -1.12 -7.54 -4.95
CA ILE A 44 -0.25 -7.87 -3.84
C ILE A 44 0.62 -9.06 -4.17
N ASP A 45 0.05 -10.08 -4.79
CA ASP A 45 0.82 -11.25 -5.15
C ASP A 45 1.90 -10.89 -6.15
N GLU A 46 1.57 -10.05 -7.11
CA GLU A 46 2.53 -9.64 -8.09
C GLU A 46 3.65 -8.84 -7.44
N ALA A 47 3.30 -7.97 -6.53
CA ALA A 47 4.29 -7.15 -5.85
C ALA A 47 5.23 -8.03 -5.02
N ARG A 48 4.68 -9.02 -4.36
CA ARG A 48 5.52 -9.91 -3.56
C ARG A 48 6.49 -10.68 -4.44
N GLU A 49 6.01 -11.11 -5.58
CA GLU A 49 6.88 -11.83 -6.48
C GLU A 49 7.97 -10.95 -7.03
N ALA A 50 7.74 -9.67 -7.13
CA ALA A 50 8.74 -8.76 -7.63
C ALA A 50 9.73 -8.35 -6.55
N GLY A 51 9.56 -8.85 -5.33
CA GLY A 51 10.53 -8.54 -4.28
C GLY A 51 10.21 -7.29 -3.50
N ILE A 52 8.99 -6.83 -3.55
CA ILE A 52 8.60 -5.66 -2.80
C ILE A 52 8.66 -5.99 -1.31
N GLU A 53 9.18 -5.07 -0.53
CA GLU A 53 9.36 -5.30 0.87
C GLU A 53 8.36 -4.59 1.74
N GLU A 54 7.75 -3.57 1.25
CA GLU A 54 6.81 -2.81 2.05
C GLU A 54 5.63 -2.35 1.22
N PHE A 55 4.43 -2.46 1.77
CA PHE A 55 3.22 -1.97 1.13
C PHE A 55 2.78 -0.72 1.85
N ILE A 56 2.43 0.30 1.12
CA ILE A 56 1.96 1.55 1.68
C ILE A 56 0.58 1.82 1.14
N PHE A 57 -0.42 1.86 2.03
CA PHE A 57 -1.78 2.11 1.63
C PHE A 57 -2.14 3.54 1.96
N VAL A 58 -2.51 4.32 0.97
CA VAL A 58 -2.82 5.72 1.18
C VAL A 58 -4.21 6.01 0.69
N THR A 59 -4.90 6.92 1.35
CA THR A 59 -6.22 7.27 0.96
C THR A 59 -6.18 8.27 -0.16
N SER A 60 -6.93 8.00 -1.20
CA SER A 60 -6.91 8.88 -2.34
C SER A 60 -7.76 10.11 -2.08
N ARG A 61 -8.70 10.11 -1.09
CA ARG A 61 -9.46 11.26 -0.93
C ARG A 61 -8.85 12.16 0.00
N GLY A 62 -7.94 11.86 0.69
CA GLY A 62 -7.42 12.74 1.63
C GLY A 62 -6.14 13.31 1.25
N LYS A 63 -6.07 13.88 0.08
CA LYS A 63 -4.84 14.49 -0.30
C LYS A 63 -4.44 15.51 0.74
N SER A 64 -5.37 16.33 1.21
CA SER A 64 -4.99 17.32 2.19
C SER A 64 -4.70 16.63 3.52
N ALA A 65 -5.37 15.56 3.82
CA ALA A 65 -5.07 14.83 5.03
C ALA A 65 -3.67 14.24 4.96
N LEU A 66 -3.26 13.79 3.80
CA LEU A 66 -1.93 13.29 3.65
C LEU A 66 -0.91 14.38 3.81
N GLU A 67 -1.22 15.54 3.29
CA GLU A 67 -0.31 16.65 3.41
C GLU A 67 -0.15 17.01 4.88
N ASP A 68 -1.24 17.03 5.61
CA ASP A 68 -1.17 17.33 7.01
C ASP A 68 -0.33 16.30 7.74
N TYR A 69 -0.49 15.06 7.37
CA TYR A 69 0.22 13.99 8.01
C TYR A 69 1.71 14.13 7.82
N PHE A 70 2.14 14.45 6.62
CA PHE A 70 3.54 14.57 6.36
C PHE A 70 4.11 15.94 6.63
N ASP A 71 3.28 16.94 6.80
CA ASP A 71 3.73 18.26 6.94
C ASP A 71 3.90 18.57 8.32
N GLU A 72 3.99 17.79 9.21
CA GLU A 72 4.10 18.09 10.48
C GLU A 72 5.23 18.45 10.85
#